data_93f9222d339efa81b38153ccff36b722
#
_entry.id   93f9222d339efa81b38153ccff36b722
#
_cell.length_a   1.000
_cell.length_b   1.000
_cell.length_c   1.000
_cell.angle_alpha   90.00
_cell.angle_beta   90.00
_cell.angle_gamma   90.00
#
_symmetry.space_group_name_H-M   'P 1'
#
loop_
_entity.id
_entity.type
_entity.pdbx_description
1 polymer ?
#
loop_
_entity_poly.entity_id
_entity_poly.type
_entity_poly.pdbx_seq_one_letter_code
_entity_poly.pdbx_strand_id
1 'polypeptide(L)'
;MDRPGLGVYRRVTISLGLVLALGVLISACAPSSGGYANQACQLVHRSISLYRSSQETGAHNAQGLQGRALTLLRQALPLAALAASTNGSWQALQATLSETNRVNEGKLINALTQQCSAGGSTSNSNFNIPTSSTSPS
;
A
#
# COMPACT_ATOMS: atom_id res chain seq x y z
N MET A 1 57.73 32.55 1.22
CA MET A 1 56.44 32.91 1.85
C MET A 1 55.32 32.57 0.88
N ASP A 2 54.90 31.32 0.96
CA ASP A 2 53.86 30.76 0.08
C ASP A 2 52.48 31.07 0.62
N ARG A 3 51.61 31.56 -0.24
CA ARG A 3 50.19 31.75 0.06
C ARG A 3 49.40 30.56 -0.49
N PRO A 4 48.93 29.63 0.34
CA PRO A 4 48.02 28.60 -0.14
C PRO A 4 46.55 29.05 -0.01
N GLY A 5 45.74 28.81 -1.02
CA GLY A 5 44.38 28.35 -0.76
C GLY A 5 43.22 29.24 -1.14
N LEU A 6 43.15 29.89 -2.29
CA LEU A 6 41.90 30.48 -2.80
C LEU A 6 41.16 29.64 -3.83
N GLY A 7 41.71 28.47 -4.21
CA GLY A 7 41.16 27.62 -5.26
C GLY A 7 40.14 26.58 -4.83
N VAL A 8 40.13 26.22 -3.55
CA VAL A 8 39.31 25.09 -3.07
C VAL A 8 37.88 25.52 -2.74
N TYR A 9 37.68 26.72 -2.25
CA TYR A 9 36.35 27.21 -1.86
C TYR A 9 35.37 27.44 -3.05
N ARG A 10 35.91 27.73 -4.23
CA ARG A 10 35.07 28.02 -5.40
C ARG A 10 34.38 26.78 -6.00
N ARG A 11 34.98 25.58 -5.80
CA ARG A 11 34.40 24.31 -6.31
C ARG A 11 33.37 23.72 -5.37
N VAL A 12 33.48 23.94 -4.08
CA VAL A 12 32.53 23.41 -3.07
C VAL A 12 31.20 24.16 -3.09
N THR A 13 31.22 25.48 -3.33
CA THR A 13 30.00 26.31 -3.35
C THR A 13 29.11 25.99 -4.55
N ILE A 14 29.70 25.63 -5.71
CA ILE A 14 28.93 25.28 -6.92
C ILE A 14 28.24 23.90 -6.73
N SER A 15 28.92 22.96 -6.07
CA SER A 15 28.34 21.63 -5.81
C SER A 15 27.19 21.68 -4.81
N LEU A 16 27.24 22.56 -3.81
CA LEU A 16 26.19 22.71 -2.81
C LEU A 16 24.93 23.36 -3.42
N GLY A 17 25.10 24.32 -4.31
CA GLY A 17 23.99 24.98 -5.02
C GLY A 17 23.26 24.04 -5.98
N LEU A 18 23.98 23.13 -6.63
CA LEU A 18 23.38 22.17 -7.59
C LEU A 18 22.54 21.09 -6.87
N VAL A 19 22.99 20.63 -5.70
CA VAL A 19 22.25 19.63 -4.90
C VAL A 19 20.96 20.21 -4.35
N LEU A 20 20.94 21.49 -3.94
CA LEU A 20 19.72 22.15 -3.48
C LEU A 20 18.71 22.39 -4.61
N ALA A 21 19.18 22.67 -5.83
CA ALA A 21 18.30 22.87 -6.97
C ALA A 21 17.63 21.58 -7.48
N LEU A 22 18.30 20.41 -7.37
CA LEU A 22 17.71 19.13 -7.71
C LEU A 22 16.68 18.63 -6.66
N GLY A 23 16.83 19.02 -5.40
CA GLY A 23 15.94 18.61 -4.31
C GLY A 23 14.51 19.14 -4.41
N VAL A 24 14.29 20.24 -5.11
CA VAL A 24 12.97 20.91 -5.21
C VAL A 24 12.07 20.28 -6.30
N LEU A 25 12.63 19.58 -7.26
CA LEU A 25 11.86 19.02 -8.40
C LEU A 25 11.20 17.67 -8.11
N ILE A 26 11.50 17.01 -6.98
CA ILE A 26 10.96 15.67 -6.65
C ILE A 26 9.65 15.76 -5.85
N SER A 27 9.26 16.94 -5.37
CA SER A 27 8.09 17.12 -4.49
C SER A 27 6.73 17.13 -5.20
N ALA A 28 6.65 17.04 -6.54
CA ALA A 28 5.42 17.33 -7.27
C ALA A 28 4.55 16.10 -7.60
N CYS A 29 4.96 14.88 -7.27
CA CYS A 29 4.22 13.66 -7.64
C CYS A 29 4.12 12.64 -6.51
N ALA A 30 3.86 13.06 -5.27
CA ALA A 30 3.47 12.11 -4.23
C ALA A 30 2.06 11.57 -4.60
N PRO A 31 1.89 10.26 -4.80
CA PRO A 31 0.58 9.70 -5.07
C PRO A 31 -0.35 10.01 -3.89
N SER A 32 -1.61 10.32 -4.19
CA SER A 32 -2.65 10.53 -3.19
C SER A 32 -2.91 9.24 -2.39
N SER A 33 -3.56 9.35 -1.23
CA SER A 33 -4.00 8.18 -0.45
C SER A 33 -4.77 7.16 -1.31
N GLY A 34 -5.64 7.64 -2.20
CA GLY A 34 -6.33 6.79 -3.18
C GLY A 34 -5.39 6.11 -4.17
N GLY A 35 -4.32 6.79 -4.58
CA GLY A 35 -3.30 6.20 -5.46
C GLY A 35 -2.56 5.03 -4.79
N TYR A 36 -2.15 5.17 -3.53
CA TYR A 36 -1.53 4.10 -2.77
C TYR A 36 -2.50 2.94 -2.52
N ALA A 37 -3.74 3.24 -2.16
CA ALA A 37 -4.76 2.24 -1.93
C ALA A 37 -5.08 1.44 -3.20
N ASN A 38 -5.20 2.10 -4.35
CA ASN A 38 -5.42 1.43 -5.63
C ASN A 38 -4.26 0.49 -5.99
N GLN A 39 -3.02 0.90 -5.77
CA GLN A 39 -1.85 0.03 -5.99
C GLN A 39 -1.86 -1.17 -5.04
N ALA A 40 -2.16 -0.96 -3.75
CA ALA A 40 -2.31 -2.05 -2.79
C ALA A 40 -3.39 -3.04 -3.24
N CYS A 41 -4.56 -2.56 -3.64
CA CYS A 41 -5.67 -3.39 -4.09
C CYS A 41 -5.37 -4.14 -5.40
N GLN A 42 -4.60 -3.57 -6.32
CA GLN A 42 -4.13 -4.31 -7.50
C GLN A 42 -3.25 -5.51 -7.12
N LEU A 43 -2.36 -5.35 -6.14
CA LEU A 43 -1.53 -6.45 -5.65
C LEU A 43 -2.39 -7.50 -4.93
N VAL A 44 -3.37 -7.07 -4.13
CA VAL A 44 -4.35 -7.96 -3.48
C VAL A 44 -5.12 -8.78 -4.52
N HIS A 45 -5.67 -8.16 -5.56
CA HIS A 45 -6.40 -8.88 -6.61
C HIS A 45 -5.54 -9.90 -7.34
N ARG A 46 -4.28 -9.55 -7.65
CA ARG A 46 -3.32 -10.50 -8.25
C ARG A 46 -2.99 -11.65 -7.32
N SER A 47 -2.81 -11.38 -6.02
CA SER A 47 -2.61 -12.42 -5.00
C SER A 47 -3.78 -13.40 -4.96
N ILE A 48 -5.01 -12.89 -4.85
CA ILE A 48 -6.22 -13.71 -4.83
C ILE A 48 -6.33 -14.57 -6.08
N SER A 49 -6.01 -14.03 -7.26
CA SER A 49 -6.00 -14.80 -8.51
C SER A 49 -5.00 -15.95 -8.46
N LEU A 50 -3.76 -15.70 -8.03
CA LEU A 50 -2.74 -16.74 -7.89
C LEU A 50 -3.13 -17.79 -6.86
N TYR A 51 -3.70 -17.38 -5.73
CA TYR A 51 -4.18 -18.30 -4.70
C TYR A 51 -5.29 -19.21 -5.25
N ARG A 52 -6.28 -18.67 -5.96
CA ARG A 52 -7.34 -19.47 -6.60
C ARG A 52 -6.76 -20.45 -7.61
N SER A 53 -5.86 -20.00 -8.48
CA SER A 53 -5.18 -20.90 -9.43
C SER A 53 -4.39 -21.99 -8.72
N SER A 54 -3.86 -21.73 -7.52
CA SER A 54 -3.16 -22.75 -6.74
C SER A 54 -4.09 -23.87 -6.24
N GLN A 55 -5.37 -23.57 -6.07
CA GLN A 55 -6.36 -24.58 -5.65
C GLN A 55 -6.77 -25.51 -6.80
N GLU A 56 -6.60 -25.05 -8.06
CA GLU A 56 -6.95 -25.78 -9.27
C GLU A 56 -5.78 -26.60 -9.81
N THR A 57 -4.55 -26.31 -9.37
CA THR A 57 -3.32 -26.92 -9.89
C THR A 57 -2.86 -28.07 -9.00
N GLY A 58 -2.15 -29.05 -9.56
CA GLY A 58 -1.51 -30.13 -8.81
C GLY A 58 -0.50 -29.64 -7.77
N ALA A 59 -0.27 -30.41 -6.72
CA ALA A 59 0.45 -30.04 -5.49
C ALA A 59 1.82 -29.37 -5.71
N HIS A 60 2.60 -29.76 -6.71
CA HIS A 60 3.92 -29.19 -6.99
C HIS A 60 3.85 -27.73 -7.44
N ASN A 61 2.85 -27.33 -8.21
CA ASN A 61 2.69 -25.97 -8.69
C ASN A 61 1.93 -25.10 -7.67
N ALA A 62 1.05 -25.71 -6.86
CA ALA A 62 0.26 -25.02 -5.86
C ALA A 62 1.10 -24.23 -4.87
N GLN A 63 2.16 -24.83 -4.32
CA GLN A 63 3.05 -24.15 -3.35
C GLN A 63 3.77 -22.93 -3.96
N GLY A 64 4.22 -23.06 -5.21
CA GLY A 64 4.86 -21.94 -5.92
C GLY A 64 3.90 -20.77 -6.14
N LEU A 65 2.64 -21.04 -6.48
CA LEU A 65 1.61 -20.03 -6.67
C LEU A 65 1.22 -19.36 -5.34
N GLN A 66 1.05 -20.14 -4.27
CA GLN A 66 0.77 -19.62 -2.94
C GLN A 66 1.91 -18.73 -2.41
N GLY A 67 3.18 -19.14 -2.61
CA GLY A 67 4.34 -18.33 -2.25
C GLY A 67 4.37 -16.99 -2.98
N ARG A 68 4.03 -16.98 -4.27
CA ARG A 68 3.91 -15.74 -5.06
C ARG A 68 2.74 -14.88 -4.58
N ALA A 69 1.61 -15.48 -4.30
CA ALA A 69 0.44 -14.80 -3.76
C ALA A 69 0.77 -14.09 -2.45
N LEU A 70 1.39 -14.80 -1.51
CA LEU A 70 1.84 -14.23 -0.22
C LEU A 70 2.86 -13.08 -0.41
N THR A 71 3.76 -13.20 -1.39
CA THR A 71 4.71 -12.13 -1.70
C THR A 71 3.99 -10.84 -2.15
N LEU A 72 2.94 -10.96 -2.97
CA LEU A 72 2.15 -9.81 -3.40
C LEU A 72 1.42 -9.14 -2.22
N LEU A 73 0.88 -9.91 -1.27
CA LEU A 73 0.25 -9.35 -0.06
C LEU A 73 1.27 -8.59 0.80
N ARG A 74 2.48 -9.12 0.94
CA ARG A 74 3.56 -8.42 1.64
C ARG A 74 3.98 -7.12 0.96
N GLN A 75 3.96 -7.08 -0.37
CA GLN A 75 4.20 -5.85 -1.13
C GLN A 75 3.05 -4.84 -1.03
N ALA A 76 1.81 -5.32 -0.86
CA ALA A 76 0.65 -4.46 -0.68
C ALA A 76 0.64 -3.76 0.69
N LEU A 77 1.20 -4.38 1.74
CA LEU A 77 1.16 -3.86 3.11
C LEU A 77 1.74 -2.44 3.27
N PRO A 78 2.94 -2.11 2.79
CA PRO A 78 3.47 -0.75 2.92
C PRO A 78 2.64 0.28 2.15
N LEU A 79 2.04 -0.09 1.02
CA LEU A 79 1.15 0.80 0.27
C LEU A 79 -0.15 1.06 1.02
N ALA A 80 -0.74 0.02 1.64
CA ALA A 80 -1.92 0.16 2.48
C ALA A 80 -1.62 1.00 3.73
N ALA A 81 -0.43 0.88 4.32
CA ALA A 81 0.01 1.70 5.44
C ALA A 81 0.12 3.19 5.05
N LEU A 82 0.69 3.50 3.87
CA LEU A 82 0.75 4.87 3.35
C LEU A 82 -0.66 5.42 3.06
N ALA A 83 -1.57 4.61 2.51
CA ALA A 83 -2.94 5.01 2.31
C ALA A 83 -3.65 5.30 3.64
N ALA A 84 -3.50 4.42 4.63
CA ALA A 84 -4.10 4.53 5.95
C ALA A 84 -3.58 5.73 6.76
N SER A 85 -2.30 6.09 6.60
CA SER A 85 -1.69 7.25 7.28
C SER A 85 -2.30 8.59 6.85
N THR A 86 -2.82 8.65 5.63
CA THR A 86 -3.41 9.86 5.06
C THR A 86 -4.94 9.82 5.03
N ASN A 87 -5.53 8.63 5.06
CA ASN A 87 -6.98 8.43 5.10
C ASN A 87 -7.33 7.18 5.91
N GLY A 88 -7.96 7.39 7.07
CA GLY A 88 -8.34 6.34 8.02
C GLY A 88 -9.28 5.26 7.46
N SER A 89 -9.97 5.51 6.33
CA SER A 89 -10.83 4.50 5.69
C SER A 89 -10.05 3.24 5.23
N TRP A 90 -8.72 3.35 5.07
CA TRP A 90 -7.85 2.26 4.65
C TRP A 90 -7.20 1.47 5.80
N GLN A 91 -7.49 1.83 7.05
CA GLN A 91 -6.93 1.13 8.23
C GLN A 91 -7.35 -0.34 8.28
N ALA A 92 -8.58 -0.65 7.89
CA ALA A 92 -9.06 -2.03 7.84
C ALA A 92 -8.24 -2.88 6.83
N LEU A 93 -7.92 -2.34 5.66
CA LEU A 93 -7.07 -3.01 4.66
C LEU A 93 -5.67 -3.24 5.21
N GLN A 94 -5.06 -2.24 5.83
CA GLN A 94 -3.75 -2.35 6.45
C GLN A 94 -3.75 -3.42 7.56
N ALA A 95 -4.75 -3.40 8.44
CA ALA A 95 -4.88 -4.39 9.53
C ALA A 95 -5.01 -5.81 8.98
N THR A 96 -5.87 -6.03 7.98
CA THR A 96 -6.04 -7.36 7.37
C THR A 96 -4.77 -7.84 6.69
N LEU A 97 -4.04 -6.96 5.98
CA LEU A 97 -2.76 -7.31 5.36
C LEU A 97 -1.68 -7.63 6.39
N SER A 98 -1.70 -7.05 7.57
CA SER A 98 -0.74 -7.37 8.64
C SER A 98 -0.90 -8.79 9.19
N GLU A 99 -2.08 -9.38 9.04
CA GLU A 99 -2.36 -10.78 9.47
C GLU A 99 -1.85 -11.84 8.48
N THR A 100 -1.34 -11.47 7.31
CA THR A 100 -0.90 -12.41 6.26
C THR A 100 0.21 -13.37 6.71
N ASN A 101 0.96 -13.02 7.74
CA ASN A 101 1.99 -13.91 8.31
C ASN A 101 1.47 -14.86 9.40
N ARG A 102 0.24 -14.63 9.90
CA ARG A 102 -0.34 -15.38 11.03
C ARG A 102 -1.53 -16.23 10.61
N VAL A 103 -2.24 -15.80 9.57
CA VAL A 103 -3.50 -16.41 9.14
C VAL A 103 -3.34 -16.94 7.71
N ASN A 104 -3.89 -18.11 7.45
CA ASN A 104 -3.91 -18.68 6.10
C ASN A 104 -4.62 -17.71 5.13
N GLU A 105 -4.02 -17.49 3.96
CA GLU A 105 -4.49 -16.55 2.94
C GLU A 105 -5.96 -16.76 2.56
N GLY A 106 -6.40 -18.02 2.44
CA GLY A 106 -7.79 -18.35 2.11
C GLY A 106 -8.82 -17.75 3.06
N LYS A 107 -8.47 -17.55 4.34
CA LYS A 107 -9.35 -16.90 5.33
C LYS A 107 -9.41 -15.38 5.16
N LEU A 108 -8.40 -14.79 4.54
CA LEU A 108 -8.31 -13.34 4.36
C LEU A 108 -8.97 -12.86 3.06
N ILE A 109 -9.18 -13.75 2.08
CA ILE A 109 -9.66 -13.41 0.74
C ILE A 109 -10.96 -12.59 0.78
N ASN A 110 -11.94 -13.01 1.57
CA ASN A 110 -13.23 -12.33 1.62
C ASN A 110 -13.09 -10.91 2.20
N ALA A 111 -12.34 -10.74 3.29
CA ALA A 111 -12.10 -9.45 3.90
C ALA A 111 -11.32 -8.52 2.94
N LEU A 112 -10.25 -9.01 2.32
CA LEU A 112 -9.44 -8.26 1.37
C LEU A 112 -10.26 -7.82 0.15
N THR A 113 -11.07 -8.72 -0.41
CA THR A 113 -11.95 -8.40 -1.54
C THR A 113 -12.94 -7.31 -1.18
N GLN A 114 -13.59 -7.42 -0.01
CA GLN A 114 -14.57 -6.44 0.46
C GLN A 114 -13.92 -5.07 0.68
N GLN A 115 -12.75 -5.02 1.32
CA GLN A 115 -12.06 -3.77 1.62
C GLN A 115 -11.57 -3.07 0.35
N CYS A 116 -11.06 -3.83 -0.64
CA CYS A 116 -10.66 -3.28 -1.92
C CYS A 116 -11.85 -2.82 -2.77
N SER A 117 -13.02 -3.46 -2.64
CA SER A 117 -14.24 -3.02 -3.33
C SER A 117 -14.85 -1.78 -2.67
N ALA A 118 -14.90 -1.74 -1.34
CA ALA A 118 -15.44 -0.61 -0.59
C ALA A 118 -14.59 0.67 -0.73
N GLY A 119 -13.28 0.52 -0.73
CA GLY A 119 -12.36 1.65 -0.86
C GLY A 119 -12.38 2.33 -2.23
N GLY A 120 -12.76 1.62 -3.29
CA GLY A 120 -13.02 2.20 -4.61
C GLY A 120 -14.35 2.97 -4.68
N SER A 121 -15.23 2.77 -3.72
CA SER A 121 -16.60 3.30 -3.72
C SER A 121 -16.82 4.50 -2.78
N THR A 122 -15.79 5.02 -2.11
CA THR A 122 -15.92 6.13 -1.14
C THR A 122 -16.21 7.48 -1.77
N SER A 123 -16.81 7.54 -2.97
CA SER A 123 -17.42 8.77 -3.48
C SER A 123 -18.89 8.94 -3.06
N ASN A 124 -19.58 7.91 -2.54
CA ASN A 124 -20.99 8.02 -2.14
C ASN A 124 -21.41 6.86 -1.20
N SER A 125 -21.01 6.88 0.04
CA SER A 125 -21.63 6.01 1.04
C SER A 125 -22.34 6.85 2.11
N ASN A 126 -23.59 7.20 1.85
CA ASN A 126 -24.58 7.42 2.89
C ASN A 126 -24.63 6.15 3.74
N PHE A 127 -23.96 6.18 4.87
CA PHE A 127 -24.04 5.12 5.87
C PHE A 127 -25.41 5.22 6.52
N ASN A 128 -26.40 4.52 5.95
CA ASN A 128 -27.71 4.35 6.54
C ASN A 128 -27.56 3.32 7.67
N ILE A 129 -27.33 3.82 8.87
CA ILE A 129 -27.37 3.00 10.10
C ILE A 129 -28.83 2.62 10.31
N PRO A 130 -29.21 1.34 10.27
CA PRO A 130 -30.54 0.96 10.73
C PRO A 130 -30.59 1.17 12.25
N THR A 131 -31.25 2.24 12.66
CA THR A 131 -31.65 2.45 14.06
C THR A 131 -32.65 1.38 14.40
N SER A 132 -32.21 0.31 15.04
CA SER A 132 -33.08 -0.65 15.72
C SER A 132 -33.70 0.04 16.92
N SER A 133 -34.87 0.61 16.74
CA SER A 133 -35.74 1.07 17.82
C SER A 133 -36.30 -0.17 18.53
N THR A 134 -35.65 -0.63 19.58
CA THR A 134 -36.23 -1.56 20.53
C THR A 134 -37.05 -0.73 21.53
N SER A 135 -38.35 -0.76 21.39
CA SER A 135 -39.29 -0.22 22.36
C SER A 135 -39.50 -1.27 23.44
N PRO A 136 -39.36 -0.99 24.75
CA PRO A 136 -39.80 -1.88 25.80
C PRO A 136 -41.28 -1.63 26.11
N SER A 137 -42.04 -2.70 26.12
CA SER A 137 -43.37 -2.80 26.75
C SER A 137 -43.24 -3.29 28.16
#